data_3a7c5df2220d76035e524791b75e7401
#
_entry.id   3a7c5df2220d76035e524791b75e7401
#
_cell.length_a   1.000
_cell.length_b   1.000
_cell.length_c   1.000
_cell.angle_alpha   90.00
_cell.angle_beta   90.00
_cell.angle_gamma   90.00
#
_symmetry.space_group_name_H-M   'P 1'
#
loop_
_entity.id
_entity.type
_entity.pdbx_description
1 polymer ?
#
loop_
_entity_poly.entity_id
_entity_poly.type
_entity_poly.pdbx_seq_one_letter_code
_entity_poly.pdbx_strand_id
1 'polypeptide(L)'
;MTRYRWTICALIFFATTVNYLDRSVISLLKSTLSKEFTWTETDYANIVIAFQLCYALGFLVAGRLVDSMGTKKGYAWATTLWSFAAIGHALAASTFGFMIARGALGITEAGNFPAAIKTTAEWFPKKERALATGIFNSGTNIGAILAPLTVPFIVSALGWQWAFILTGLIGFVWLICWYFIYDIPSKHPRVSKDELNYINSDAEETNGRDTMIASSAIDSEGRDARDSTQLSWSQLLTFKQTWAFALGKFLTDPVWWFYLFWMPDFLEKQYGLTKTQIALPIALAYTMATVGSILGGWLPMYFIKNGKTVFTARRTAMLIYAFCVVPVISAQYLGAINMWLAVGVIGLAMAAHQAWSANIFTTVSDMFPKNATASVTGIGSMFGALGGIMIAKSAGKLFDHYQLIGDKATGYYILFFICGFAYLTAWLFMHFLVPVEKKIDLNF
;
A
#
# COMPACT_ATOMS: atom_id res chain seq x y z
N MET A 1 -15.13 24.32 14.00
CA MET A 1 -14.24 23.62 13.05
C MET A 1 -14.91 22.33 12.61
N THR A 2 -15.23 22.20 11.31
CA THR A 2 -15.69 20.95 10.72
C THR A 2 -14.57 19.90 10.76
N ARG A 3 -14.90 18.63 10.49
CA ARG A 3 -13.92 17.53 10.43
C ARG A 3 -14.10 16.73 9.14
N TYR A 4 -14.40 17.44 8.06
CA TYR A 4 -14.74 16.82 6.78
C TYR A 4 -13.61 16.00 6.17
N ARG A 5 -12.34 16.34 6.48
CA ARG A 5 -11.15 15.56 6.09
C ARG A 5 -11.25 14.07 6.44
N TRP A 6 -11.91 13.73 7.57
CA TRP A 6 -12.10 12.34 7.96
C TRP A 6 -13.11 11.60 7.09
N THR A 7 -14.11 12.33 6.51
CA THR A 7 -15.01 11.76 5.49
C THR A 7 -14.22 11.39 4.23
N ILE A 8 -13.27 12.23 3.84
CA ILE A 8 -12.36 11.91 2.71
C ILE A 8 -11.46 10.73 3.06
N CYS A 9 -10.95 10.66 4.30
CA CYS A 9 -10.18 9.49 4.77
C CYS A 9 -11.00 8.20 4.68
N ALA A 10 -12.25 8.20 5.11
CA ALA A 10 -13.14 7.06 4.99
C ALA A 10 -13.40 6.67 3.52
N LEU A 11 -13.46 7.64 2.63
CA LEU A 11 -13.65 7.39 1.21
C LEU A 11 -12.43 6.72 0.57
N ILE A 12 -11.20 7.15 0.88
CA ILE A 12 -9.99 6.49 0.40
C ILE A 12 -9.74 5.13 1.08
N PHE A 13 -10.15 4.95 2.33
CA PHE A 13 -10.20 3.64 3.00
C PHE A 13 -11.13 2.68 2.25
N PHE A 14 -12.33 3.12 1.86
CA PHE A 14 -13.27 2.33 1.09
C PHE A 14 -12.68 1.93 -0.28
N ALA A 15 -12.06 2.88 -1.01
CA ALA A 15 -11.37 2.57 -2.27
C ALA A 15 -10.32 1.47 -2.10
N THR A 16 -9.48 1.58 -1.06
CA THR A 16 -8.42 0.62 -0.79
C THR A 16 -8.98 -0.75 -0.39
N THR A 17 -10.10 -0.77 0.34
CA THR A 17 -10.82 -2.02 0.68
C THR A 17 -11.33 -2.73 -0.58
N VAL A 18 -11.98 -2.01 -1.49
CA VAL A 18 -12.48 -2.56 -2.76
C VAL A 18 -11.33 -3.06 -3.62
N ASN A 19 -10.27 -2.29 -3.76
CA ASN A 19 -9.07 -2.64 -4.52
C ASN A 19 -8.48 -4.00 -4.08
N TYR A 20 -8.38 -4.25 -2.77
CA TYR A 20 -7.87 -5.52 -2.25
C TYR A 20 -8.90 -6.65 -2.27
N LEU A 21 -10.20 -6.33 -2.22
CA LEU A 21 -11.27 -7.29 -2.45
C LEU A 21 -11.19 -7.85 -3.87
N ASP A 22 -11.15 -6.97 -4.90
CA ASP A 22 -11.05 -7.35 -6.32
C ASP A 22 -9.82 -8.22 -6.59
N ARG A 23 -8.68 -7.84 -6.02
CA ARG A 23 -7.42 -8.58 -6.14
C ARG A 23 -7.52 -10.00 -5.61
N SER A 24 -8.26 -10.20 -4.52
CA SER A 24 -8.36 -11.47 -3.80
C SER A 24 -9.28 -12.48 -4.46
N VAL A 25 -10.22 -12.06 -5.32
CA VAL A 25 -11.23 -12.94 -5.93
C VAL A 25 -10.59 -14.13 -6.63
N ILE A 26 -9.58 -13.94 -7.48
CA ILE A 26 -9.00 -15.04 -8.27
C ILE A 26 -8.32 -16.11 -7.41
N SER A 27 -7.71 -15.72 -6.29
CA SER A 27 -7.06 -16.70 -5.41
C SER A 27 -8.07 -17.61 -4.72
N LEU A 28 -9.25 -17.06 -4.37
CA LEU A 28 -10.35 -17.82 -3.80
C LEU A 28 -11.02 -18.73 -4.84
N LEU A 29 -11.02 -18.31 -6.10
CA LEU A 29 -11.61 -19.07 -7.22
C LEU A 29 -10.62 -20.06 -7.86
N LYS A 30 -9.35 -20.10 -7.44
CA LYS A 30 -8.30 -20.94 -8.05
C LYS A 30 -8.80 -22.37 -8.28
N SER A 31 -9.34 -23.03 -7.25
CA SER A 31 -9.78 -24.43 -7.36
C SER A 31 -10.95 -24.62 -8.32
N THR A 32 -11.86 -23.67 -8.39
CA THR A 32 -13.02 -23.68 -9.29
C THR A 32 -12.56 -23.49 -10.73
N LEU A 33 -11.78 -22.45 -10.99
CA LEU A 33 -11.30 -22.11 -12.32
C LEU A 33 -10.30 -23.14 -12.86
N SER A 34 -9.45 -23.72 -11.99
CA SER A 34 -8.53 -24.80 -12.41
C SER A 34 -9.29 -26.05 -12.86
N LYS A 35 -10.45 -26.34 -12.29
CA LYS A 35 -11.29 -27.47 -12.75
C LYS A 35 -11.98 -27.14 -14.07
N GLU A 36 -12.49 -25.92 -14.24
CA GLU A 36 -13.24 -25.50 -15.41
C GLU A 36 -12.35 -25.33 -16.64
N PHE A 37 -11.17 -24.70 -16.45
CA PHE A 37 -10.23 -24.38 -17.54
C PHE A 37 -9.02 -25.33 -17.60
N THR A 38 -9.03 -26.42 -16.80
CA THR A 38 -7.92 -27.39 -16.74
C THR A 38 -6.55 -26.75 -16.47
N TRP A 39 -6.50 -25.73 -15.61
CA TRP A 39 -5.25 -25.03 -15.29
C TRP A 39 -4.26 -25.92 -14.55
N THR A 40 -3.04 -25.89 -15.02
CA THR A 40 -1.88 -26.36 -14.26
C THR A 40 -1.48 -25.33 -13.20
N GLU A 41 -0.62 -25.71 -12.26
CA GLU A 41 -0.03 -24.76 -11.30
C GLU A 41 0.78 -23.65 -12.03
N THR A 42 1.41 -23.99 -13.15
CA THR A 42 2.14 -23.05 -13.99
C THR A 42 1.21 -22.03 -14.65
N ASP A 43 0.04 -22.43 -15.13
CA ASP A 43 -0.95 -21.53 -15.72
C ASP A 43 -1.42 -20.49 -14.69
N TYR A 44 -1.77 -20.96 -13.50
CA TYR A 44 -2.14 -20.05 -12.42
C TYR A 44 -1.01 -19.10 -12.02
N ALA A 45 0.22 -19.61 -11.91
CA ALA A 45 1.39 -18.78 -11.62
C ALA A 45 1.60 -17.70 -12.70
N ASN A 46 1.45 -18.04 -13.99
CA ASN A 46 1.57 -17.08 -15.09
C ASN A 46 0.49 -15.98 -15.02
N ILE A 47 -0.75 -16.33 -14.65
CA ILE A 47 -1.84 -15.37 -14.43
C ILE A 47 -1.49 -14.39 -13.30
N VAL A 48 -0.94 -14.90 -12.19
CA VAL A 48 -0.52 -14.06 -11.04
C VAL A 48 0.67 -13.17 -11.42
N ILE A 49 1.66 -13.71 -12.15
CA ILE A 49 2.84 -12.96 -12.60
C ILE A 49 2.42 -11.84 -13.57
N ALA A 50 1.47 -12.09 -14.47
CA ALA A 50 0.95 -11.07 -15.39
C ALA A 50 0.42 -9.86 -14.63
N PHE A 51 -0.36 -10.09 -13.54
CA PHE A 51 -0.81 -9.02 -12.66
C PHE A 51 0.37 -8.27 -12.03
N GLN A 52 1.31 -8.98 -11.41
CA GLN A 52 2.41 -8.35 -10.65
C GLN A 52 3.32 -7.50 -11.55
N LEU A 53 3.66 -7.97 -12.74
CA LEU A 53 4.48 -7.23 -13.69
C LEU A 53 3.76 -5.96 -14.18
N CYS A 54 2.51 -6.11 -14.58
CA CYS A 54 1.69 -4.98 -15.02
C CYS A 54 1.44 -3.98 -13.90
N TYR A 55 1.26 -4.45 -12.66
CA TYR A 55 1.10 -3.61 -11.47
C TYR A 55 2.36 -2.79 -11.16
N ALA A 56 3.54 -3.42 -11.26
CA ALA A 56 4.81 -2.71 -11.08
C ALA A 56 5.01 -1.59 -12.12
N LEU A 57 4.73 -1.85 -13.38
CA LEU A 57 4.77 -0.84 -14.46
C LEU A 57 3.67 0.21 -14.30
N GLY A 58 2.48 -0.24 -13.90
CA GLY A 58 1.32 0.62 -13.69
C GLY A 58 1.55 1.70 -12.64
N PHE A 59 2.33 1.43 -11.60
CA PHE A 59 2.68 2.43 -10.59
C PHE A 59 3.37 3.66 -11.15
N LEU A 60 4.27 3.48 -12.13
CA LEU A 60 4.95 4.59 -12.77
C LEU A 60 3.94 5.46 -13.53
N VAL A 61 3.16 4.83 -14.40
CA VAL A 61 2.19 5.53 -15.25
C VAL A 61 1.11 6.21 -14.40
N ALA A 62 0.53 5.48 -13.44
CA ALA A 62 -0.56 5.98 -12.60
C ALA A 62 -0.14 7.17 -11.73
N GLY A 63 1.05 7.12 -11.10
CA GLY A 63 1.56 8.24 -10.31
C GLY A 63 1.64 9.52 -11.12
N ARG A 64 2.18 9.42 -12.36
CA ARG A 64 2.30 10.55 -13.29
C ARG A 64 0.95 11.08 -13.75
N LEU A 65 0.02 10.17 -14.08
CA LEU A 65 -1.33 10.54 -14.49
C LEU A 65 -2.08 11.29 -13.38
N VAL A 66 -1.99 10.81 -12.14
CA VAL A 66 -2.64 11.46 -10.98
C VAL A 66 -2.04 12.86 -10.75
N ASP A 67 -0.74 13.04 -10.93
CA ASP A 67 -0.13 14.37 -10.80
C ASP A 67 -0.53 15.31 -11.93
N SER A 68 -0.62 14.82 -13.17
CA SER A 68 -0.96 15.63 -14.35
C SER A 68 -2.45 16.01 -14.43
N MET A 69 -3.35 15.06 -14.10
CA MET A 69 -4.79 15.24 -14.20
C MET A 69 -5.42 15.86 -12.95
N GLY A 70 -4.65 15.92 -11.85
CA GLY A 70 -5.15 16.24 -10.51
C GLY A 70 -5.86 15.05 -9.85
N THR A 71 -5.96 15.11 -8.53
CA THR A 71 -6.42 13.99 -7.69
C THR A 71 -7.84 13.54 -8.02
N LYS A 72 -8.78 14.48 -8.19
CA LYS A 72 -10.20 14.15 -8.46
C LYS A 72 -10.36 13.29 -9.72
N LYS A 73 -9.79 13.76 -10.83
CA LYS A 73 -9.89 13.09 -12.12
C LYS A 73 -9.00 11.84 -12.17
N GLY A 74 -7.76 11.95 -11.72
CA GLY A 74 -6.80 10.83 -11.77
C GLY A 74 -7.28 9.61 -10.99
N TYR A 75 -7.82 9.81 -9.78
CA TYR A 75 -8.35 8.71 -9.00
C TYR A 75 -9.65 8.14 -9.62
N ALA A 76 -10.54 9.00 -10.12
CA ALA A 76 -11.74 8.56 -10.81
C ALA A 76 -11.41 7.70 -12.04
N TRP A 77 -10.44 8.11 -12.87
CA TRP A 77 -10.00 7.33 -14.02
C TRP A 77 -9.40 5.99 -13.62
N ALA A 78 -8.52 5.97 -12.63
CA ALA A 78 -7.93 4.73 -12.13
C ALA A 78 -9.02 3.76 -11.68
N THR A 79 -9.98 4.23 -10.83
CA THR A 79 -11.08 3.39 -10.33
C THR A 79 -11.98 2.89 -11.44
N THR A 80 -12.33 3.75 -12.40
CA THR A 80 -13.17 3.37 -13.55
C THR A 80 -12.51 2.24 -14.34
N LEU A 81 -11.23 2.40 -14.66
CA LEU A 81 -10.51 1.41 -15.46
C LEU A 81 -10.30 0.09 -14.71
N TRP A 82 -9.96 0.13 -13.39
CA TRP A 82 -9.83 -1.12 -12.66
C TRP A 82 -11.17 -1.84 -12.47
N SER A 83 -12.27 -1.09 -12.29
CA SER A 83 -13.61 -1.70 -12.19
C SER A 83 -14.00 -2.43 -13.47
N PHE A 84 -13.73 -1.84 -14.63
CA PHE A 84 -13.92 -2.53 -15.91
C PHE A 84 -13.00 -3.74 -16.05
N ALA A 85 -11.73 -3.63 -15.65
CA ALA A 85 -10.78 -4.75 -15.69
C ALA A 85 -11.20 -5.88 -14.74
N ALA A 86 -11.74 -5.57 -13.56
CA ALA A 86 -12.30 -6.56 -12.64
C ALA A 86 -13.47 -7.30 -13.27
N ILE A 87 -14.46 -6.58 -13.80
CA ILE A 87 -15.62 -7.16 -14.52
C ILE A 87 -15.17 -7.96 -15.75
N GLY A 88 -14.13 -7.49 -16.45
CA GLY A 88 -13.59 -8.16 -17.63
C GLY A 88 -13.12 -9.59 -17.41
N HIS A 89 -12.77 -9.97 -16.17
CA HIS A 89 -12.46 -11.37 -15.83
C HIS A 89 -13.65 -12.31 -16.07
N ALA A 90 -14.88 -11.83 -15.92
CA ALA A 90 -16.07 -12.62 -16.16
C ALA A 90 -16.25 -13.04 -17.65
N LEU A 91 -15.57 -12.35 -18.56
CA LEU A 91 -15.58 -12.64 -19.99
C LEU A 91 -14.40 -13.54 -20.42
N ALA A 92 -13.48 -13.85 -19.51
CA ALA A 92 -12.31 -14.67 -19.83
C ALA A 92 -12.71 -16.13 -20.03
N ALA A 93 -12.43 -16.66 -21.22
CA ALA A 93 -12.75 -18.04 -21.62
C ALA A 93 -11.50 -18.92 -21.79
N SER A 94 -10.31 -18.42 -21.39
CA SER A 94 -9.06 -19.16 -21.51
C SER A 94 -8.01 -18.62 -20.53
N THR A 95 -6.96 -19.40 -20.26
CA THR A 95 -5.80 -18.98 -19.46
C THR A 95 -5.22 -17.65 -19.95
N PHE A 96 -5.06 -17.49 -21.27
CA PHE A 96 -4.56 -16.25 -21.86
C PHE A 96 -5.54 -15.08 -21.64
N GLY A 97 -6.85 -15.31 -21.74
CA GLY A 97 -7.88 -14.31 -21.40
C GLY A 97 -7.76 -13.82 -19.96
N PHE A 98 -7.57 -14.75 -19.00
CA PHE A 98 -7.31 -14.39 -17.60
C PHE A 98 -5.99 -13.65 -17.40
N MET A 99 -4.93 -13.98 -18.14
CA MET A 99 -3.66 -13.23 -18.09
C MET A 99 -3.85 -11.79 -18.57
N ILE A 100 -4.61 -11.56 -19.67
CA ILE A 100 -4.92 -10.21 -20.16
C ILE A 100 -5.74 -9.45 -19.13
N ALA A 101 -6.82 -10.03 -18.62
CA ALA A 101 -7.68 -9.39 -17.63
C ALA A 101 -6.89 -9.04 -16.35
N ARG A 102 -6.01 -9.93 -15.89
CA ARG A 102 -5.13 -9.71 -14.74
C ARG A 102 -4.08 -8.62 -15.01
N GLY A 103 -3.48 -8.60 -16.19
CA GLY A 103 -2.56 -7.55 -16.59
C GLY A 103 -3.24 -6.19 -16.62
N ALA A 104 -4.43 -6.10 -17.22
CA ALA A 104 -5.24 -4.89 -17.24
C ALA A 104 -5.62 -4.42 -15.83
N LEU A 105 -6.04 -5.35 -14.95
CA LEU A 105 -6.31 -5.06 -13.56
C LEU A 105 -5.06 -4.54 -12.84
N GLY A 106 -3.92 -5.18 -13.04
CA GLY A 106 -2.65 -4.77 -12.42
C GLY A 106 -2.25 -3.34 -12.76
N ILE A 107 -2.25 -2.97 -14.05
CA ILE A 107 -1.92 -1.60 -14.48
C ILE A 107 -2.88 -0.57 -13.86
N THR A 108 -4.16 -0.87 -13.82
CA THR A 108 -5.19 0.11 -13.42
C THR A 108 -5.32 0.22 -11.90
N GLU A 109 -5.21 -0.87 -11.15
CA GLU A 109 -5.19 -0.87 -9.68
C GLU A 109 -3.99 -0.14 -9.09
N ALA A 110 -2.88 -0.06 -9.82
CA ALA A 110 -1.69 0.65 -9.38
C ALA A 110 -1.93 2.14 -9.10
N GLY A 111 -3.02 2.72 -9.60
CA GLY A 111 -3.41 4.10 -9.34
C GLY A 111 -3.91 4.38 -7.93
N ASN A 112 -4.36 3.35 -7.20
CA ASN A 112 -4.98 3.53 -5.88
C ASN A 112 -4.03 4.20 -4.86
N PHE A 113 -2.85 3.64 -4.61
CA PHE A 113 -1.92 4.18 -3.61
C PHE A 113 -1.38 5.57 -3.95
N PRO A 114 -0.87 5.87 -5.16
CA PRO A 114 -0.46 7.21 -5.52
C PRO A 114 -1.56 8.25 -5.33
N ALA A 115 -2.80 7.94 -5.74
CA ALA A 115 -3.94 8.84 -5.57
C ALA A 115 -4.33 9.01 -4.10
N ALA A 116 -4.36 7.94 -3.30
CA ALA A 116 -4.68 8.00 -1.88
C ALA A 116 -3.65 8.79 -1.08
N ILE A 117 -2.34 8.62 -1.35
CA ILE A 117 -1.28 9.38 -0.69
C ILE A 117 -1.37 10.87 -1.06
N LYS A 118 -1.62 11.19 -2.34
CA LYS A 118 -1.82 12.56 -2.79
C LYS A 118 -3.07 13.18 -2.14
N THR A 119 -4.19 12.46 -2.09
CA THR A 119 -5.40 12.89 -1.37
C THR A 119 -5.09 13.22 0.10
N THR A 120 -4.32 12.36 0.76
CA THR A 120 -3.91 12.59 2.15
C THR A 120 -3.02 13.83 2.29
N ALA A 121 -2.11 14.07 1.33
CA ALA A 121 -1.26 15.25 1.32
C ALA A 121 -2.07 16.56 1.10
N GLU A 122 -3.17 16.48 0.36
CA GLU A 122 -4.05 17.62 0.09
C GLU A 122 -4.99 17.95 1.27
N TRP A 123 -5.47 16.92 1.99
CA TRP A 123 -6.52 17.06 3.00
C TRP A 123 -6.05 17.07 4.44
N PHE A 124 -4.81 16.68 4.72
CA PHE A 124 -4.31 16.55 6.09
C PHE A 124 -3.04 17.34 6.32
N PRO A 125 -2.94 18.06 7.47
CA PRO A 125 -1.68 18.64 7.91
C PRO A 125 -0.66 17.53 8.19
N LYS A 126 0.64 17.81 8.05
CA LYS A 126 1.72 16.83 8.21
C LYS A 126 1.63 16.01 9.50
N LYS A 127 1.22 16.65 10.60
CA LYS A 127 1.05 16.00 11.91
C LYS A 127 0.00 14.88 11.93
N GLU A 128 -1.03 14.93 11.05
CA GLU A 128 -2.10 13.92 10.98
C GLU A 128 -1.96 12.96 9.78
N ARG A 129 -1.10 13.25 8.80
CA ARG A 129 -0.96 12.44 7.58
C ARG A 129 -0.66 10.97 7.84
N ALA A 130 0.21 10.67 8.81
CA ALA A 130 0.54 9.28 9.13
C ALA A 130 -0.67 8.51 9.68
N LEU A 131 -1.49 9.15 10.51
CA LEU A 131 -2.72 8.53 11.01
C LEU A 131 -3.72 8.29 9.88
N ALA A 132 -3.96 9.29 9.02
CA ALA A 132 -4.83 9.16 7.87
C ALA A 132 -4.34 8.05 6.91
N THR A 133 -3.03 8.00 6.65
CA THR A 133 -2.40 6.94 5.86
C THR A 133 -2.56 5.58 6.51
N GLY A 134 -2.36 5.45 7.82
CA GLY A 134 -2.58 4.21 8.57
C GLY A 134 -4.02 3.72 8.49
N ILE A 135 -4.99 4.63 8.57
CA ILE A 135 -6.41 4.31 8.47
C ILE A 135 -6.74 3.79 7.06
N PHE A 136 -6.42 4.52 5.99
CA PHE A 136 -6.79 4.02 4.66
C PHE A 136 -5.99 2.78 4.27
N ASN A 137 -4.73 2.67 4.68
CA ASN A 137 -3.90 1.50 4.42
C ASN A 137 -4.45 0.23 5.12
N SER A 138 -5.10 0.37 6.28
CA SER A 138 -5.78 -0.76 6.93
C SER A 138 -6.91 -1.36 6.08
N GLY A 139 -7.45 -0.61 5.12
CA GLY A 139 -8.41 -1.09 4.13
C GLY A 139 -7.89 -2.28 3.31
N THR A 140 -6.57 -2.39 3.10
CA THR A 140 -5.95 -3.54 2.43
C THR A 140 -6.26 -4.86 3.15
N ASN A 141 -6.13 -4.85 4.48
CA ASN A 141 -6.37 -6.03 5.30
C ASN A 141 -7.88 -6.33 5.41
N ILE A 142 -8.71 -5.28 5.51
CA ILE A 142 -10.17 -5.44 5.52
C ILE A 142 -10.67 -6.03 4.22
N GLY A 143 -10.16 -5.59 3.06
CA GLY A 143 -10.47 -6.19 1.76
C GLY A 143 -10.09 -7.67 1.70
N ALA A 144 -8.89 -8.03 2.19
CA ALA A 144 -8.41 -9.41 2.26
C ALA A 144 -9.23 -10.30 3.21
N ILE A 145 -9.82 -9.73 4.28
CA ILE A 145 -10.70 -10.45 5.21
C ILE A 145 -12.11 -10.59 4.62
N LEU A 146 -12.64 -9.55 3.97
CA LEU A 146 -13.99 -9.57 3.41
C LEU A 146 -14.10 -10.53 2.22
N ALA A 147 -13.06 -10.69 1.42
CA ALA A 147 -13.08 -11.54 0.25
C ALA A 147 -13.48 -13.01 0.57
N PRO A 148 -12.83 -13.74 1.49
CA PRO A 148 -13.22 -15.10 1.82
C PRO A 148 -14.59 -15.20 2.52
N LEU A 149 -15.10 -14.12 3.09
CA LEU A 149 -16.42 -14.06 3.72
C LEU A 149 -17.54 -13.83 2.70
N THR A 150 -17.27 -13.22 1.55
CA THR A 150 -18.31 -12.82 0.58
C THR A 150 -18.26 -13.65 -0.71
N VAL A 151 -17.06 -13.85 -1.26
CA VAL A 151 -16.89 -14.52 -2.57
C VAL A 151 -17.47 -15.92 -2.62
N PRO A 152 -17.26 -16.83 -1.63
CA PRO A 152 -17.84 -18.17 -1.69
C PRO A 152 -19.38 -18.19 -1.75
N PHE A 153 -20.04 -17.25 -1.05
CA PHE A 153 -21.50 -17.13 -1.11
C PHE A 153 -21.99 -16.68 -2.48
N ILE A 154 -21.29 -15.71 -3.10
CA ILE A 154 -21.62 -15.27 -4.46
C ILE A 154 -21.47 -16.42 -5.45
N VAL A 155 -20.36 -17.15 -5.35
CA VAL A 155 -20.05 -18.28 -6.25
C VAL A 155 -21.06 -19.39 -6.13
N SER A 156 -21.48 -19.75 -4.92
CA SER A 156 -22.45 -20.80 -4.69
C SER A 156 -23.87 -20.46 -5.19
N ALA A 157 -24.23 -19.17 -5.16
CA ALA A 157 -25.55 -18.69 -5.55
C ALA A 157 -25.65 -18.33 -7.05
N LEU A 158 -24.62 -17.74 -7.63
CA LEU A 158 -24.69 -17.08 -8.94
C LEU A 158 -23.60 -17.56 -9.93
N GLY A 159 -22.59 -18.30 -9.46
CA GLY A 159 -21.44 -18.72 -10.26
C GLY A 159 -20.24 -17.78 -10.13
N TRP A 160 -19.08 -18.24 -10.61
CA TRP A 160 -17.81 -17.55 -10.41
C TRP A 160 -17.71 -16.21 -11.17
N GLN A 161 -18.37 -16.07 -12.32
CA GLN A 161 -18.40 -14.84 -13.10
C GLN A 161 -18.96 -13.67 -12.28
N TRP A 162 -20.01 -13.93 -11.50
CA TRP A 162 -20.64 -12.91 -10.66
C TRP A 162 -19.76 -12.43 -9.52
N ALA A 163 -18.79 -13.24 -9.07
CA ALA A 163 -17.82 -12.76 -8.09
C ALA A 163 -17.02 -11.59 -8.64
N PHE A 164 -16.52 -11.65 -9.88
CA PHE A 164 -15.81 -10.56 -10.53
C PHE A 164 -16.73 -9.38 -10.90
N ILE A 165 -17.96 -9.67 -11.36
CA ILE A 165 -18.91 -8.62 -11.73
C ILE A 165 -19.31 -7.79 -10.51
N LEU A 166 -19.72 -8.44 -9.42
CA LEU A 166 -20.20 -7.73 -8.23
C LEU A 166 -19.11 -6.95 -7.53
N THR A 167 -17.90 -7.51 -7.41
CA THR A 167 -16.79 -6.78 -6.79
C THR A 167 -16.39 -5.57 -7.64
N GLY A 168 -16.29 -5.69 -8.95
CA GLY A 168 -16.03 -4.57 -9.85
C GLY A 168 -17.13 -3.51 -9.84
N LEU A 169 -18.43 -3.91 -9.69
CA LEU A 169 -19.54 -2.97 -9.55
C LEU A 169 -19.46 -2.12 -8.28
N ILE A 170 -18.90 -2.66 -7.18
CA ILE A 170 -18.67 -1.88 -5.95
C ILE A 170 -17.72 -0.69 -6.24
N GLY A 171 -16.75 -0.86 -7.15
CA GLY A 171 -15.88 0.23 -7.59
C GLY A 171 -16.66 1.37 -8.26
N PHE A 172 -17.71 1.08 -9.05
CA PHE A 172 -18.58 2.13 -9.60
C PHE A 172 -19.44 2.81 -8.52
N VAL A 173 -19.90 2.08 -7.50
CA VAL A 173 -20.57 2.68 -6.34
C VAL A 173 -19.63 3.67 -5.64
N TRP A 174 -18.38 3.26 -5.44
CA TRP A 174 -17.37 4.15 -4.89
C TRP A 174 -17.15 5.39 -5.78
N LEU A 175 -17.09 5.21 -7.10
CA LEU A 175 -16.91 6.31 -8.06
C LEU A 175 -18.03 7.36 -7.97
N ILE A 176 -19.27 6.91 -7.80
CA ILE A 176 -20.41 7.82 -7.56
C ILE A 176 -20.18 8.62 -6.26
N CYS A 177 -19.82 7.94 -5.17
CA CYS A 177 -19.51 8.60 -3.91
C CYS A 177 -18.34 9.60 -4.08
N TRP A 178 -17.30 9.22 -4.79
CA TRP A 178 -16.13 10.07 -5.06
C TRP A 178 -16.51 11.34 -5.81
N TYR A 179 -17.31 11.23 -6.84
CA TYR A 179 -17.71 12.36 -7.67
C TYR A 179 -18.47 13.42 -6.88
N PHE A 180 -19.39 13.01 -5.99
CA PHE A 180 -20.23 13.92 -5.22
C PHE A 180 -19.59 14.39 -3.90
N ILE A 181 -18.71 13.61 -3.32
CA ILE A 181 -18.16 13.89 -1.98
C ILE A 181 -16.79 14.57 -2.08
N TYR A 182 -15.96 14.24 -3.07
CA TYR A 182 -14.61 14.76 -3.15
C TYR A 182 -14.53 16.06 -3.95
N ASP A 183 -13.81 17.03 -3.39
CA ASP A 183 -13.21 18.16 -4.10
C ASP A 183 -11.90 18.56 -3.39
N ILE A 184 -11.16 19.52 -3.94
CA ILE A 184 -10.00 20.08 -3.23
C ILE A 184 -10.45 20.90 -2.02
N PRO A 185 -9.71 20.90 -0.89
CA PRO A 185 -10.17 21.55 0.35
C PRO A 185 -10.58 23.02 0.18
N SER A 186 -9.83 23.77 -0.65
CA SER A 186 -10.09 25.21 -0.89
C SER A 186 -11.38 25.51 -1.65
N LYS A 187 -11.90 24.54 -2.44
CA LYS A 187 -13.14 24.70 -3.22
C LYS A 187 -14.33 23.96 -2.62
N HIS A 188 -14.10 23.21 -1.52
CA HIS A 188 -15.12 22.33 -0.98
C HIS A 188 -16.15 23.08 -0.11
N PRO A 189 -17.46 23.07 -0.46
CA PRO A 189 -18.48 23.90 0.21
C PRO A 189 -18.74 23.53 1.68
N ARG A 190 -18.42 22.29 2.08
CA ARG A 190 -18.64 21.80 3.47
C ARG A 190 -17.43 21.99 4.38
N VAL A 191 -16.33 22.54 3.88
CA VAL A 191 -15.13 22.81 4.68
C VAL A 191 -15.23 24.20 5.28
N SER A 192 -15.18 24.30 6.63
CA SER A 192 -15.15 25.61 7.31
C SER A 192 -13.79 26.28 7.11
N LYS A 193 -13.77 27.61 7.21
CA LYS A 193 -12.52 28.40 7.17
C LYS A 193 -11.48 27.90 8.20
N ASP A 194 -11.96 27.56 9.41
CA ASP A 194 -11.07 27.04 10.46
C ASP A 194 -10.46 25.68 10.08
N GLU A 195 -11.23 24.78 9.42
CA GLU A 195 -10.69 23.51 8.97
C GLU A 195 -9.70 23.70 7.82
N LEU A 196 -9.99 24.63 6.89
CA LEU A 196 -9.08 24.96 5.80
C LEU A 196 -7.75 25.51 6.34
N ASN A 197 -7.82 26.44 7.31
CA ASN A 197 -6.61 26.98 7.96
C ASN A 197 -5.85 25.88 8.69
N TYR A 198 -6.56 24.96 9.35
CA TYR A 198 -5.93 23.82 10.01
C TYR A 198 -5.24 22.88 9.02
N ILE A 199 -5.86 22.58 7.88
CA ILE A 199 -5.26 21.76 6.81
C ILE A 199 -3.98 22.41 6.28
N ASN A 200 -3.98 23.74 6.15
CA ASN A 200 -2.85 24.51 5.63
C ASN A 200 -1.87 24.98 6.71
N SER A 201 -2.05 24.60 7.97
CA SER A 201 -1.19 25.06 9.08
C SER A 201 0.31 24.82 8.88
N ASP A 202 0.68 23.82 8.08
CA ASP A 202 2.09 23.54 7.74
C ASP A 202 2.66 24.49 6.67
N ALA A 203 1.82 25.22 5.93
CA ALA A 203 2.27 26.20 4.93
C ALA A 203 2.68 27.51 5.59
N GLU A 204 2.04 27.88 6.72
CA GLU A 204 2.35 29.12 7.45
C GLU A 204 3.69 29.07 8.20
N GLU A 205 4.11 27.88 8.66
CA GLU A 205 5.46 27.72 9.27
C GLU A 205 6.62 27.95 8.28
N THR A 206 6.34 27.94 6.98
CA THR A 206 7.32 28.18 5.92
C THR A 206 7.39 29.67 5.53
N ASN A 207 6.35 30.44 5.79
CA ASN A 207 6.15 31.78 5.22
C ASN A 207 6.63 32.96 6.10
N GLY A 208 7.31 32.71 7.20
CA GLY A 208 7.87 33.82 8.00
C GLY A 208 9.01 34.60 7.30
N ARG A 209 9.49 34.15 6.15
CA ARG A 209 10.55 34.86 5.36
C ARG A 209 10.17 35.17 3.90
N ASP A 210 9.13 34.54 3.32
CA ASP A 210 8.82 34.64 1.89
C ASP A 210 7.49 35.33 1.55
N THR A 211 6.80 35.90 2.54
CA THR A 211 5.45 36.48 2.37
C THR A 211 5.40 37.74 1.50
N MET A 212 6.54 38.35 1.19
CA MET A 212 6.60 39.58 0.33
C MET A 212 6.66 39.24 -1.19
N ILE A 213 6.96 38.00 -1.57
CA ILE A 213 7.14 37.62 -2.99
C ILE A 213 5.92 36.83 -3.51
N ALA A 214 5.10 36.25 -2.63
CA ALA A 214 4.04 35.33 -3.00
C ALA A 214 2.72 36.00 -3.47
N SER A 215 2.52 37.31 -3.27
CA SER A 215 1.26 37.98 -3.64
C SER A 215 1.14 38.29 -5.15
N SER A 216 2.19 38.07 -5.96
CA SER A 216 2.22 38.41 -7.37
C SER A 216 2.19 37.21 -8.34
N ALA A 217 2.05 35.99 -7.85
CA ALA A 217 2.18 34.78 -8.66
C ALA A 217 0.92 33.90 -8.73
N ILE A 218 -0.26 34.50 -8.66
CA ILE A 218 -1.52 33.78 -8.90
C ILE A 218 -1.92 34.05 -10.35
N ASP A 219 -2.07 32.97 -11.16
CA ASP A 219 -2.59 33.09 -12.51
C ASP A 219 -4.10 33.44 -12.52
N SER A 220 -4.61 33.82 -13.68
CA SER A 220 -6.02 34.23 -13.89
C SER A 220 -7.05 33.12 -13.58
N GLU A 221 -6.58 31.88 -13.30
CA GLU A 221 -7.42 30.73 -12.92
C GLU A 221 -7.29 30.37 -11.42
N GLY A 222 -6.56 31.16 -10.63
CA GLY A 222 -6.38 30.92 -9.18
C GLY A 222 -5.43 29.77 -8.88
N ARG A 223 -4.56 29.40 -9.81
CA ARG A 223 -3.48 28.41 -9.64
C ARG A 223 -2.19 29.14 -9.30
N ASP A 224 -1.46 28.63 -8.32
CA ASP A 224 -0.11 29.11 -8.06
C ASP A 224 0.76 28.74 -9.27
N ALA A 225 1.30 29.72 -9.99
CA ALA A 225 2.11 29.50 -11.20
C ALA A 225 3.32 28.59 -10.93
N ARG A 226 3.76 28.48 -9.67
CA ARG A 226 4.81 27.55 -9.21
C ARG A 226 4.34 26.09 -9.11
N ASP A 227 3.03 25.84 -9.04
CA ASP A 227 2.45 24.50 -8.93
C ASP A 227 2.24 23.84 -10.32
N SER A 228 2.43 24.59 -11.42
CA SER A 228 2.14 24.13 -12.77
C SER A 228 3.26 23.33 -13.46
N THR A 229 4.51 23.41 -12.99
CA THR A 229 5.63 22.67 -13.58
C THR A 229 5.76 21.27 -13.01
N GLN A 230 5.31 20.27 -13.77
CA GLN A 230 5.55 18.87 -13.42
C GLN A 230 7.03 18.53 -13.56
N LEU A 231 7.62 18.01 -12.47
CA LEU A 231 8.99 17.48 -12.50
C LEU A 231 9.08 16.27 -13.44
N SER A 232 10.11 16.23 -14.27
CA SER A 232 10.41 15.08 -15.13
C SER A 232 10.88 13.90 -14.27
N TRP A 233 10.75 12.68 -14.79
CA TRP A 233 11.23 11.47 -14.12
C TRP A 233 12.73 11.53 -13.82
N SER A 234 13.51 12.03 -14.76
CA SER A 234 14.95 12.23 -14.59
C SER A 234 15.25 13.16 -13.42
N GLN A 235 14.52 14.25 -13.28
CA GLN A 235 14.66 15.17 -12.14
C GLN A 235 14.26 14.50 -10.82
N LEU A 236 13.15 13.73 -10.78
CA LEU A 236 12.74 13.02 -9.57
C LEU A 236 13.78 12.00 -9.11
N LEU A 237 14.47 11.35 -10.03
CA LEU A 237 15.53 10.38 -9.74
C LEU A 237 16.86 11.01 -9.30
N THR A 238 17.06 12.32 -9.43
CA THR A 238 18.25 12.99 -8.88
C THR A 238 18.18 13.23 -7.38
N PHE A 239 16.97 13.20 -6.79
CA PHE A 239 16.79 13.47 -5.37
C PHE A 239 17.10 12.25 -4.49
N LYS A 240 17.94 12.44 -3.49
CA LYS A 240 18.26 11.41 -2.48
C LYS A 240 17.01 10.93 -1.74
N GLN A 241 16.01 11.78 -1.56
CA GLN A 241 14.73 11.48 -0.93
C GLN A 241 13.93 10.44 -1.74
N THR A 242 13.97 10.50 -3.07
CA THR A 242 13.35 9.48 -3.94
C THR A 242 13.99 8.12 -3.72
N TRP A 243 15.32 8.06 -3.66
CA TRP A 243 16.04 6.81 -3.42
C TRP A 243 15.87 6.28 -2.00
N ALA A 244 15.79 7.15 -1.00
CA ALA A 244 15.50 6.74 0.37
C ALA A 244 14.13 6.03 0.45
N PHE A 245 13.11 6.58 -0.21
CA PHE A 245 11.81 5.97 -0.30
C PHE A 245 11.82 4.68 -1.14
N ALA A 246 12.41 4.71 -2.32
CA ALA A 246 12.46 3.57 -3.24
C ALA A 246 13.20 2.37 -2.64
N LEU A 247 14.39 2.58 -2.04
CA LEU A 247 15.16 1.54 -1.37
C LEU A 247 14.46 1.05 -0.09
N GLY A 248 13.84 1.97 0.66
CA GLY A 248 13.03 1.60 1.82
C GLY A 248 11.91 0.65 1.44
N LYS A 249 11.18 0.92 0.36
CA LYS A 249 10.13 0.06 -0.19
C LYS A 249 10.69 -1.25 -0.74
N PHE A 250 11.78 -1.19 -1.52
CA PHE A 250 12.44 -2.38 -2.10
C PHE A 250 12.88 -3.40 -1.04
N LEU A 251 13.33 -2.93 0.12
CA LEU A 251 13.80 -3.81 1.20
C LEU A 251 12.66 -4.32 2.09
N THR A 252 11.57 -3.55 2.27
CA THR A 252 10.53 -3.88 3.26
C THR A 252 9.27 -4.51 2.66
N ASP A 253 8.86 -4.15 1.45
CA ASP A 253 7.69 -4.75 0.81
C ASP A 253 7.86 -6.27 0.51
N PRO A 254 9.06 -6.78 0.17
CA PRO A 254 9.30 -8.21 0.06
C PRO A 254 8.86 -9.01 1.28
N VAL A 255 9.04 -8.46 2.48
CA VAL A 255 8.66 -9.10 3.75
C VAL A 255 7.14 -9.29 3.83
N TRP A 256 6.36 -8.29 3.40
CA TRP A 256 4.91 -8.39 3.31
C TRP A 256 4.47 -9.48 2.32
N TRP A 257 5.08 -9.50 1.14
CA TRP A 257 4.80 -10.51 0.12
C TRP A 257 5.17 -11.93 0.59
N PHE A 258 6.27 -12.04 1.35
CA PHE A 258 6.65 -13.31 1.97
C PHE A 258 5.57 -13.81 2.92
N TYR A 259 5.08 -12.98 3.85
CA TYR A 259 4.01 -13.40 4.77
C TYR A 259 2.72 -13.73 4.01
N LEU A 260 2.37 -12.97 2.99
CA LEU A 260 1.15 -13.18 2.21
C LEU A 260 1.15 -14.55 1.51
N PHE A 261 2.27 -14.94 0.92
CA PHE A 261 2.35 -16.16 0.11
C PHE A 261 2.79 -17.40 0.89
N TRP A 262 3.64 -17.24 1.90
CA TRP A 262 4.30 -18.37 2.55
C TRP A 262 3.80 -18.64 3.97
N MET A 263 3.11 -17.72 4.62
CA MET A 263 2.54 -17.98 5.95
C MET A 263 1.53 -19.13 5.96
N PRO A 264 0.60 -19.26 4.99
CA PRO A 264 -0.29 -20.41 4.92
C PRO A 264 0.47 -21.74 4.77
N ASP A 265 1.46 -21.80 3.87
CA ASP A 265 2.31 -22.98 3.65
C ASP A 265 3.13 -23.34 4.89
N PHE A 266 3.65 -22.32 5.60
CA PHE A 266 4.35 -22.51 6.87
C PHE A 266 3.45 -23.18 7.91
N LEU A 267 2.23 -22.67 8.10
CA LEU A 267 1.28 -23.21 9.07
C LEU A 267 0.83 -24.64 8.71
N GLU A 268 0.56 -24.89 7.42
CA GLU A 268 0.15 -26.21 6.94
C GLU A 268 1.26 -27.26 7.11
N LYS A 269 2.47 -26.94 6.68
CA LYS A 269 3.59 -27.89 6.67
C LYS A 269 4.29 -28.07 8.01
N GLN A 270 4.41 -26.98 8.77
CA GLN A 270 5.11 -27.04 10.06
C GLN A 270 4.24 -27.65 11.16
N TYR A 271 2.91 -27.44 11.11
CA TYR A 271 1.99 -27.86 12.17
C TYR A 271 0.95 -28.88 11.70
N GLY A 272 0.97 -29.32 10.46
CA GLY A 272 0.02 -30.30 9.91
C GLY A 272 -1.42 -29.78 9.85
N LEU A 273 -1.63 -28.47 9.81
CA LEU A 273 -2.96 -27.87 9.82
C LEU A 273 -3.68 -28.04 8.50
N THR A 274 -4.96 -28.32 8.54
CA THR A 274 -5.83 -28.33 7.36
C THR A 274 -6.12 -26.89 6.90
N LYS A 275 -6.56 -26.75 5.64
CA LYS A 275 -6.95 -25.44 5.05
C LYS A 275 -7.99 -24.68 5.89
N THR A 276 -8.87 -25.40 6.59
CA THR A 276 -9.87 -24.79 7.48
C THR A 276 -9.24 -24.33 8.79
N GLN A 277 -8.29 -25.08 9.33
CA GLN A 277 -7.64 -24.77 10.61
C GLN A 277 -6.68 -23.60 10.52
N ILE A 278 -6.05 -23.34 9.36
CA ILE A 278 -5.16 -22.18 9.16
C ILE A 278 -5.92 -20.84 9.12
N ALA A 279 -7.24 -20.87 8.94
CA ALA A 279 -8.04 -19.65 8.79
C ALA A 279 -7.96 -18.75 10.02
N LEU A 280 -8.07 -19.31 11.22
CA LEU A 280 -8.03 -18.52 12.47
C LEU A 280 -6.66 -17.90 12.74
N PRO A 281 -5.51 -18.63 12.67
CA PRO A 281 -4.18 -18.04 12.77
C PRO A 281 -3.94 -16.89 11.77
N ILE A 282 -4.34 -17.08 10.52
CA ILE A 282 -4.20 -16.05 9.48
C ILE A 282 -5.07 -14.83 9.79
N ALA A 283 -6.34 -15.02 10.16
CA ALA A 283 -7.24 -13.94 10.52
C ALA A 283 -6.70 -13.12 11.71
N LEU A 284 -6.11 -13.79 12.73
CA LEU A 284 -5.49 -13.12 13.86
C LEU A 284 -4.30 -12.26 13.40
N ALA A 285 -3.41 -12.78 12.55
CA ALA A 285 -2.27 -12.04 12.04
C ALA A 285 -2.68 -10.80 11.22
N TYR A 286 -3.70 -10.91 10.35
CA TYR A 286 -4.24 -9.77 9.60
C TYR A 286 -4.97 -8.76 10.50
N THR A 287 -5.62 -9.22 11.56
CA THR A 287 -6.22 -8.33 12.56
C THR A 287 -5.13 -7.52 13.28
N MET A 288 -4.04 -8.18 13.70
CA MET A 288 -2.88 -7.48 14.28
C MET A 288 -2.27 -6.48 13.29
N ALA A 289 -2.15 -6.85 12.01
CA ALA A 289 -1.69 -5.95 10.94
C ALA A 289 -2.60 -4.72 10.79
N THR A 290 -3.93 -4.90 10.86
CA THR A 290 -4.90 -3.80 10.81
C THR A 290 -4.71 -2.82 11.97
N VAL A 291 -4.61 -3.34 13.19
CA VAL A 291 -4.32 -2.54 14.40
C VAL A 291 -2.97 -1.84 14.26
N GLY A 292 -1.95 -2.56 13.77
CA GLY A 292 -0.61 -2.02 13.51
C GLY A 292 -0.62 -0.85 12.55
N SER A 293 -1.41 -0.91 11.47
CA SER A 293 -1.55 0.17 10.50
C SER A 293 -2.04 1.47 11.14
N ILE A 294 -3.07 1.38 11.98
CA ILE A 294 -3.68 2.54 12.66
C ILE A 294 -2.75 3.09 13.75
N LEU A 295 -2.26 2.20 14.63
CA LEU A 295 -1.33 2.59 15.71
C LEU A 295 -0.01 3.12 15.16
N GLY A 296 0.42 2.61 13.99
CA GLY A 296 1.60 3.10 13.27
C GLY A 296 1.47 4.56 12.84
N GLY A 297 0.29 5.01 12.52
CA GLY A 297 0.02 6.43 12.26
C GLY A 297 -0.11 7.27 13.54
N TRP A 298 -0.61 6.66 14.62
CA TRP A 298 -0.83 7.35 15.90
C TRP A 298 0.48 7.67 16.64
N LEU A 299 1.46 6.77 16.64
CA LEU A 299 2.70 6.93 17.41
C LEU A 299 3.53 8.18 17.01
N PRO A 300 3.77 8.48 15.71
CA PRO A 300 4.43 9.73 15.34
C PRO A 300 3.64 10.97 15.78
N MET A 301 2.30 10.93 15.69
CA MET A 301 1.45 12.02 16.14
C MET A 301 1.59 12.26 17.65
N TYR A 302 1.71 11.22 18.45
CA TYR A 302 2.01 11.33 19.87
C TYR A 302 3.36 12.01 20.14
N PHE A 303 4.41 11.64 19.39
CA PHE A 303 5.71 12.27 19.52
C PHE A 303 5.71 13.75 19.11
N ILE A 304 4.96 14.10 18.06
CA ILE A 304 4.81 15.50 17.62
C ILE A 304 4.10 16.32 18.69
N LYS A 305 3.05 15.80 19.30
CA LYS A 305 2.35 16.47 20.42
C LYS A 305 3.28 16.71 21.62
N ASN A 306 4.27 15.87 21.81
CA ASN A 306 5.29 16.00 22.88
C ASN A 306 6.54 16.81 22.41
N GLY A 307 6.41 17.65 21.38
CA GLY A 307 7.42 18.64 20.99
C GLY A 307 8.50 18.14 20.03
N LYS A 308 8.41 16.90 19.50
CA LYS A 308 9.34 16.47 18.44
C LYS A 308 8.93 17.04 17.09
N THR A 309 9.91 17.38 16.25
CA THR A 309 9.63 17.73 14.84
C THR A 309 9.00 16.57 14.10
N VAL A 310 8.21 16.85 13.05
CA VAL A 310 7.52 15.82 12.23
C VAL A 310 8.52 14.78 11.72
N PHE A 311 9.67 15.24 11.20
CA PHE A 311 10.72 14.38 10.68
C PHE A 311 11.31 13.45 11.75
N THR A 312 11.72 14.01 12.90
CA THR A 312 12.29 13.22 14.01
C THR A 312 11.26 12.25 14.59
N ALA A 313 10.01 12.67 14.74
CA ALA A 313 8.93 11.83 15.24
C ALA A 313 8.70 10.59 14.36
N ARG A 314 8.63 10.78 13.02
CA ARG A 314 8.47 9.66 12.07
C ARG A 314 9.66 8.71 12.10
N ARG A 315 10.87 9.25 12.05
CA ARG A 315 12.09 8.43 12.08
C ARG A 315 12.22 7.61 13.34
N THR A 316 11.90 8.21 14.49
CA THR A 316 11.89 7.49 15.77
C THR A 316 10.84 6.38 15.77
N ALA A 317 9.62 6.66 15.28
CA ALA A 317 8.57 5.67 15.18
C ALA A 317 8.96 4.52 14.22
N MET A 318 9.50 4.83 13.06
CA MET A 318 9.98 3.83 12.09
C MET A 318 11.09 2.96 12.67
N LEU A 319 12.00 3.51 13.47
CA LEU A 319 13.03 2.72 14.16
C LEU A 319 12.40 1.74 15.17
N ILE A 320 11.41 2.20 15.94
CA ILE A 320 10.68 1.34 16.88
C ILE A 320 10.01 0.19 16.12
N TYR A 321 9.33 0.48 14.99
CA TYR A 321 8.70 -0.57 14.20
C TYR A 321 9.72 -1.54 13.61
N ALA A 322 10.89 -1.05 13.16
CA ALA A 322 11.97 -1.91 12.69
C ALA A 322 12.43 -2.90 13.76
N PHE A 323 12.55 -2.45 15.02
CA PHE A 323 12.85 -3.36 16.15
C PHE A 323 11.69 -4.31 16.47
N CYS A 324 10.43 -3.89 16.30
CA CYS A 324 9.27 -4.77 16.51
C CYS A 324 9.17 -5.91 15.49
N VAL A 325 9.86 -5.82 14.35
CA VAL A 325 9.93 -6.93 13.38
C VAL A 325 10.96 -7.98 13.79
N VAL A 326 12.04 -7.60 14.46
CA VAL A 326 13.17 -8.51 14.80
C VAL A 326 12.74 -9.81 15.51
N PRO A 327 11.78 -9.82 16.44
CA PRO A 327 11.33 -11.05 17.10
C PRO A 327 10.87 -12.16 16.15
N VAL A 328 10.53 -11.85 14.89
CA VAL A 328 10.11 -12.88 13.91
C VAL A 328 11.19 -13.92 13.64
N ILE A 329 12.45 -13.60 13.87
CA ILE A 329 13.57 -14.54 13.76
C ILE A 329 13.36 -15.76 14.66
N SER A 330 12.70 -15.57 15.81
CA SER A 330 12.40 -16.64 16.77
C SER A 330 11.13 -17.44 16.43
N ALA A 331 10.44 -17.12 15.33
CA ALA A 331 9.14 -17.71 15.01
C ALA A 331 9.15 -19.25 14.99
N GLN A 332 10.18 -19.88 14.43
CA GLN A 332 10.30 -21.33 14.39
C GLN A 332 10.58 -21.92 15.77
N TYR A 333 11.51 -21.32 16.53
CA TYR A 333 11.85 -21.78 17.86
C TYR A 333 10.65 -21.67 18.82
N LEU A 334 9.99 -20.53 18.84
CA LEU A 334 8.78 -20.32 19.65
C LEU A 334 7.63 -21.22 19.19
N GLY A 335 7.54 -21.44 17.88
CA GLY A 335 6.54 -22.31 17.28
C GLY A 335 6.71 -23.80 17.61
N ALA A 336 7.93 -24.24 17.89
CA ALA A 336 8.19 -25.59 18.40
C ALA A 336 7.65 -25.78 19.84
N ILE A 337 7.56 -24.70 20.62
CA ILE A 337 6.96 -24.72 21.96
C ILE A 337 5.44 -24.66 21.85
N ASN A 338 4.93 -23.68 21.08
CA ASN A 338 3.51 -23.51 20.84
C ASN A 338 3.28 -22.72 19.54
N MET A 339 2.45 -23.25 18.63
CA MET A 339 2.09 -22.61 17.36
C MET A 339 1.62 -21.16 17.53
N TRP A 340 0.84 -20.87 18.57
CA TRP A 340 0.31 -19.52 18.79
C TRP A 340 1.37 -18.48 19.11
N LEU A 341 2.52 -18.90 19.67
CA LEU A 341 3.67 -18.01 19.86
C LEU A 341 4.29 -17.63 18.51
N ALA A 342 4.41 -18.57 17.57
CA ALA A 342 4.85 -18.26 16.22
C ALA A 342 3.87 -17.31 15.52
N VAL A 343 2.57 -17.60 15.58
CA VAL A 343 1.52 -16.73 15.04
C VAL A 343 1.58 -15.32 15.65
N GLY A 344 1.83 -15.23 16.97
CA GLY A 344 1.97 -13.97 17.69
C GLY A 344 3.15 -13.13 17.20
N VAL A 345 4.36 -13.71 17.05
CA VAL A 345 5.53 -12.95 16.57
C VAL A 345 5.44 -12.62 15.08
N ILE A 346 4.85 -13.49 14.25
CA ILE A 346 4.56 -13.19 12.85
C ILE A 346 3.51 -12.06 12.76
N GLY A 347 2.43 -12.14 13.54
CA GLY A 347 1.41 -11.10 13.62
C GLY A 347 1.97 -9.76 14.10
N LEU A 348 2.89 -9.75 15.08
CA LEU A 348 3.62 -8.56 15.50
C LEU A 348 4.46 -7.97 14.36
N ALA A 349 5.18 -8.81 13.62
CA ALA A 349 5.97 -8.37 12.47
C ALA A 349 5.08 -7.81 11.35
N MET A 350 3.92 -8.42 11.08
CA MET A 350 2.93 -7.90 10.14
C MET A 350 2.33 -6.56 10.60
N ALA A 351 2.05 -6.43 11.90
CA ALA A 351 1.59 -5.16 12.50
C ALA A 351 2.65 -4.07 12.35
N ALA A 352 3.91 -4.39 12.65
CA ALA A 352 5.03 -3.48 12.51
C ALA A 352 5.29 -3.09 11.04
N HIS A 353 5.14 -4.03 10.08
CA HIS A 353 5.18 -3.74 8.64
C HIS A 353 4.12 -2.71 8.26
N GLN A 354 2.88 -2.90 8.67
CA GLN A 354 1.79 -1.99 8.32
C GLN A 354 1.98 -0.61 8.98
N ALA A 355 2.51 -0.58 10.21
CA ALA A 355 2.92 0.66 10.87
C ALA A 355 4.05 1.37 10.12
N TRP A 356 5.05 0.63 9.66
CA TRP A 356 6.13 1.12 8.80
C TRP A 356 5.59 1.66 7.48
N SER A 357 4.72 0.89 6.80
CA SER A 357 4.12 1.25 5.52
C SER A 357 3.39 2.59 5.60
N ALA A 358 2.57 2.82 6.62
CA ALA A 358 1.88 4.09 6.84
C ALA A 358 2.86 5.28 6.93
N ASN A 359 4.01 5.09 7.58
CA ASN A 359 5.01 6.14 7.78
C ASN A 359 5.89 6.36 6.55
N ILE A 360 6.36 5.30 5.89
CA ILE A 360 7.23 5.45 4.72
C ILE A 360 6.50 6.16 3.57
N PHE A 361 5.23 5.86 3.33
CA PHE A 361 4.42 6.58 2.36
C PHE A 361 4.24 8.05 2.72
N THR A 362 4.07 8.35 4.01
CA THR A 362 3.88 9.72 4.47
C THR A 362 5.16 10.55 4.33
N THR A 363 6.35 9.94 4.41
CA THR A 363 7.62 10.67 4.18
C THR A 363 7.67 11.31 2.79
N VAL A 364 7.05 10.70 1.77
CA VAL A 364 6.95 11.28 0.43
C VAL A 364 6.17 12.59 0.47
N SER A 365 4.97 12.56 1.06
CA SER A 365 4.11 13.75 1.13
C SER A 365 4.64 14.86 2.05
N ASP A 366 5.63 14.55 2.91
CA ASP A 366 6.27 15.54 3.76
C ASP A 366 7.44 16.23 3.09
N MET A 367 8.17 15.51 2.21
CA MET A 367 9.41 16.00 1.57
C MET A 367 9.19 16.55 0.18
N PHE A 368 8.16 16.06 -0.54
CA PHE A 368 7.88 16.48 -1.92
C PHE A 368 6.64 17.38 -2.00
N PRO A 369 6.59 18.30 -2.97
CA PRO A 369 5.42 19.11 -3.23
C PRO A 369 4.26 18.24 -3.73
N LYS A 370 3.03 18.76 -3.57
CA LYS A 370 1.79 18.02 -3.89
C LYS A 370 1.71 17.56 -5.36
N ASN A 371 2.30 18.32 -6.30
CA ASN A 371 2.33 18.02 -7.73
C ASN A 371 3.34 16.92 -8.13
N ALA A 372 4.20 16.47 -7.23
CA ALA A 372 5.16 15.39 -7.44
C ALA A 372 4.89 14.17 -6.54
N THR A 373 4.01 14.30 -5.55
CA THR A 373 3.78 13.29 -4.52
C THR A 373 3.32 11.96 -5.11
N ALA A 374 2.38 11.95 -6.06
CA ALA A 374 1.89 10.71 -6.67
C ALA A 374 2.95 10.06 -7.56
N SER A 375 3.72 10.84 -8.32
CA SER A 375 4.81 10.33 -9.16
C SER A 375 5.91 9.65 -8.34
N VAL A 376 6.35 10.27 -7.24
CA VAL A 376 7.36 9.68 -6.33
C VAL A 376 6.80 8.44 -5.63
N THR A 377 5.52 8.48 -5.19
CA THR A 377 4.85 7.31 -4.63
C THR A 377 4.83 6.15 -5.62
N GLY A 378 4.55 6.44 -6.90
CA GLY A 378 4.59 5.45 -7.97
C GLY A 378 5.97 4.83 -8.17
N ILE A 379 7.04 5.65 -8.20
CA ILE A 379 8.43 5.17 -8.30
C ILE A 379 8.74 4.20 -7.17
N GLY A 380 8.56 4.59 -5.93
CA GLY A 380 8.90 3.74 -4.79
C GLY A 380 8.03 2.48 -4.70
N SER A 381 6.74 2.58 -5.04
CA SER A 381 5.85 1.41 -5.08
C SER A 381 6.24 0.41 -6.16
N MET A 382 6.73 0.88 -7.32
CA MET A 382 7.33 0.00 -8.34
C MET A 382 8.54 -0.75 -7.76
N PHE A 383 9.45 -0.06 -7.06
CA PHE A 383 10.60 -0.72 -6.41
C PHE A 383 10.15 -1.76 -5.38
N GLY A 384 9.11 -1.46 -4.59
CA GLY A 384 8.49 -2.42 -3.67
C GLY A 384 7.93 -3.66 -4.37
N ALA A 385 7.24 -3.48 -5.51
CA ALA A 385 6.73 -4.58 -6.31
C ALA A 385 7.85 -5.44 -6.91
N LEU A 386 8.93 -4.82 -7.43
CA LEU A 386 10.12 -5.53 -7.91
C LEU A 386 10.78 -6.34 -6.80
N GLY A 387 10.90 -5.78 -5.60
CA GLY A 387 11.36 -6.50 -4.41
C GLY A 387 10.48 -7.71 -4.08
N GLY A 388 9.15 -7.57 -4.19
CA GLY A 388 8.20 -8.65 -4.02
C GLY A 388 8.37 -9.80 -5.02
N ILE A 389 8.61 -9.50 -6.28
CA ILE A 389 8.93 -10.50 -7.32
C ILE A 389 10.25 -11.22 -6.99
N MET A 390 11.26 -10.46 -6.54
CA MET A 390 12.55 -11.01 -6.18
C MET A 390 12.44 -11.99 -5.00
N ILE A 391 11.73 -11.64 -3.92
CA ILE A 391 11.60 -12.52 -2.76
C ILE A 391 10.79 -13.77 -3.10
N ALA A 392 9.73 -13.66 -3.89
CA ALA A 392 8.94 -14.82 -4.31
C ALA A 392 9.80 -15.85 -5.07
N LYS A 393 10.61 -15.37 -6.01
CA LYS A 393 11.52 -16.23 -6.79
C LYS A 393 12.65 -16.82 -5.93
N SER A 394 13.22 -16.01 -5.03
CA SER A 394 14.32 -16.44 -4.15
C SER A 394 13.83 -17.44 -3.10
N ALA A 395 12.67 -17.20 -2.51
CA ALA A 395 12.06 -18.11 -1.55
C ALA A 395 11.71 -19.46 -2.18
N GLY A 396 11.13 -19.47 -3.39
CA GLY A 396 10.86 -20.72 -4.11
C GLY A 396 12.12 -21.56 -4.30
N LYS A 397 13.19 -20.96 -4.86
CA LYS A 397 14.49 -21.68 -5.04
C LYS A 397 15.08 -22.16 -3.73
N LEU A 398 14.99 -21.36 -2.67
CA LEU A 398 15.50 -21.72 -1.34
C LEU A 398 14.75 -22.93 -0.79
N PHE A 399 13.41 -22.92 -0.88
CA PHE A 399 12.60 -24.05 -0.41
C PHE A 399 12.82 -25.32 -1.22
N ASP A 400 12.94 -25.22 -2.55
CA ASP A 400 13.26 -26.37 -3.40
C ASP A 400 14.60 -27.00 -2.99
N HIS A 401 15.64 -26.18 -2.78
CA HIS A 401 16.96 -26.64 -2.34
C HIS A 401 16.88 -27.37 -0.99
N TYR A 402 16.26 -26.74 0.03
CA TYR A 402 16.19 -27.34 1.36
C TYR A 402 15.19 -28.50 1.44
N GLN A 403 14.20 -28.57 0.56
CA GLN A 403 13.32 -29.72 0.45
C GLN A 403 14.06 -30.95 -0.11
N LEU A 404 14.98 -30.78 -1.08
CA LEU A 404 15.82 -31.85 -1.61
C LEU A 404 16.76 -32.46 -0.54
N ILE A 405 17.20 -31.63 0.42
CA ILE A 405 18.07 -32.04 1.53
C ILE A 405 17.25 -32.61 2.71
N GLY A 406 15.92 -32.52 2.66
CA GLY A 406 15.03 -32.96 3.76
C GLY A 406 14.94 -32.00 4.94
N ASP A 407 15.46 -30.76 4.82
CA ASP A 407 15.50 -29.76 5.89
C ASP A 407 14.79 -28.46 5.49
N LYS A 408 13.51 -28.54 5.19
CA LYS A 408 12.71 -27.36 4.82
C LYS A 408 12.61 -26.30 5.94
N ALA A 409 12.80 -26.71 7.20
CA ALA A 409 12.79 -25.81 8.35
C ALA A 409 13.88 -24.75 8.27
N THR A 410 15.10 -25.11 7.82
CA THR A 410 16.20 -24.16 7.61
C THR A 410 15.86 -23.11 6.55
N GLY A 411 15.12 -23.47 5.49
CA GLY A 411 14.64 -22.50 4.50
C GLY A 411 13.76 -21.39 5.11
N TYR A 412 12.81 -21.76 5.98
CA TYR A 412 12.00 -20.78 6.72
C TYR A 412 12.82 -19.94 7.69
N TYR A 413 13.77 -20.57 8.41
CA TYR A 413 14.64 -19.84 9.34
C TYR A 413 15.44 -18.75 8.64
N ILE A 414 16.05 -19.04 7.48
CA ILE A 414 16.80 -18.07 6.68
C ILE A 414 15.90 -16.90 6.25
N LEU A 415 14.68 -17.20 5.79
CA LEU A 415 13.76 -16.15 5.37
C LEU A 415 13.26 -15.30 6.53
N PHE A 416 12.95 -15.88 7.70
CA PHE A 416 12.61 -15.12 8.90
C PHE A 416 13.79 -14.26 9.38
N PHE A 417 15.02 -14.74 9.25
CA PHE A 417 16.22 -13.97 9.57
C PHE A 417 16.35 -12.74 8.65
N ILE A 418 16.19 -12.93 7.33
CA ILE A 418 16.19 -11.84 6.35
C ILE A 418 15.07 -10.84 6.66
N CYS A 419 13.85 -11.32 6.92
CA CYS A 419 12.71 -10.48 7.29
C CYS A 419 12.96 -9.65 8.54
N GLY A 420 13.57 -10.26 9.58
CA GLY A 420 13.85 -9.60 10.84
C GLY A 420 14.80 -8.40 10.73
N PHE A 421 15.79 -8.48 9.84
CA PHE A 421 16.76 -7.40 9.66
C PHE A 421 16.45 -6.44 8.52
N ALA A 422 15.52 -6.76 7.62
CA ALA A 422 15.20 -5.95 6.44
C ALA A 422 14.83 -4.50 6.80
N TYR A 423 14.05 -4.31 7.88
CA TYR A 423 13.59 -2.98 8.31
C TYR A 423 14.69 -2.14 8.95
N LEU A 424 15.55 -2.75 9.75
CA LEU A 424 16.72 -2.06 10.33
C LEU A 424 17.66 -1.62 9.21
N THR A 425 17.90 -2.49 8.23
CA THR A 425 18.71 -2.19 7.05
C THR A 425 18.08 -1.05 6.24
N ALA A 426 16.78 -1.10 5.98
CA ALA A 426 16.05 -0.05 5.29
C ALA A 426 16.13 1.28 6.04
N TRP A 427 15.94 1.26 7.38
CA TRP A 427 16.05 2.46 8.21
C TRP A 427 17.44 3.06 8.14
N LEU A 428 18.50 2.26 8.18
CA LEU A 428 19.89 2.73 8.04
C LEU A 428 20.12 3.39 6.68
N PHE A 429 19.71 2.77 5.57
CA PHE A 429 19.82 3.39 4.24
C PHE A 429 19.07 4.71 4.15
N MET A 430 17.83 4.76 4.66
CA MET A 430 17.07 6.01 4.72
C MET A 430 17.76 7.07 5.59
N HIS A 431 18.40 6.66 6.68
CA HIS A 431 19.14 7.55 7.56
C HIS A 431 20.36 8.17 6.86
N PHE A 432 21.13 7.37 6.13
CA PHE A 432 22.32 7.88 5.43
C PHE A 432 21.96 8.74 4.22
N LEU A 433 20.89 8.39 3.48
CA LEU A 433 20.48 9.17 2.32
C LEU A 433 19.84 10.52 2.69
N VAL A 434 19.07 10.55 3.78
CA VAL A 434 18.34 11.74 4.25
C VAL A 434 18.56 11.91 5.76
N PRO A 435 19.76 12.33 6.19
CA PRO A 435 20.06 12.45 7.63
C PRO A 435 19.29 13.58 8.32
N VAL A 436 18.94 14.64 7.60
CA VAL A 436 18.25 15.84 8.09
C VAL A 436 17.04 16.13 7.20
N GLU A 437 16.01 16.74 7.78
CA GLU A 437 14.84 17.21 7.00
C GLU A 437 15.30 18.24 5.98
N LYS A 438 15.18 17.89 4.70
CA LYS A 438 15.42 18.80 3.59
C LYS A 438 14.23 18.73 2.66
N LYS A 439 13.39 19.77 2.68
CA LYS A 439 12.35 19.95 1.68
C LYS A 439 13.03 20.16 0.33
N ILE A 440 12.44 19.59 -0.71
CA ILE A 440 12.93 19.79 -2.07
C ILE A 440 12.43 21.16 -2.52
N ASP A 441 13.37 22.06 -2.78
CA ASP A 441 13.11 23.34 -3.42
C ASP A 441 13.15 23.11 -4.95
N LEU A 442 12.11 23.54 -5.64
CA LEU A 442 11.96 23.37 -7.09
C LEU A 442 12.55 24.55 -7.90
N ASN A 443 13.20 25.50 -7.24
CA ASN A 443 13.88 26.60 -7.93
C ASN A 443 15.15 26.05 -8.60
N PHE A 444 15.04 25.66 -9.86
CA PHE A 444 16.13 25.43 -10.80
C PHE A 444 16.31 26.63 -11.71
#